data_115b1a55d418f3104fa588d03ae4e47f
#
_entry.id   115b1a55d418f3104fa588d03ae4e47f
#
_cell.length_a   1.000
_cell.length_b   1.000
_cell.length_c   1.000
_cell.angle_alpha   90.00
_cell.angle_beta   90.00
_cell.angle_gamma   90.00
#
_symmetry.space_group_name_H-M   'P 1'
#
loop_
_entity.id
_entity.type
_entity.pdbx_description
1 polymer ?
#
loop_
_entity_poly.entity_id
_entity_poly.type
_entity_poly.pdbx_seq_one_letter_code
_entity_poly.pdbx_strand_id
1 'polypeptide(L)'
;MCEKSFMDGRRGYSLWHNGLIVLVLLIMASFTVNPIHFLSAHLRQTFSARIPPPHIKAAHQQCQFSRAPAGPPPHFSERTQNDRFALGTRATVIRNATVFDGHNMFVGKDVFVDQGLIVSLESTMAQIAAPSDAVEVEAWGRWLTPGIIDMHTHLGVQGMPDLPTHSDTNSNLSPVRPMVRSVDGLNEHDISLRTTLAGGVTSALVLPGSLNNIGGHAYPIKLGDLHGRPPSSRLIDPPRALTILGEADHGRDGLYSAASGMRRPDGSTSFRQIKMACGENALQYGLVRPDEAWNFRSTFERAAKLREKQDDFCQRLDDGLLNNAPPEESHFPNDLELDILVDVLRGRTKVHTHCYTMNDLDALVRHANAVSYTHLRAHETSLHLV
;
A
#
# COMPACT_ATOMS: atom_id res chain seq x y z
N MET A 1 -80.31 14.61 -82.74
CA MET A 1 -80.10 13.29 -83.35
C MET A 1 -79.04 12.58 -82.55
N CYS A 2 -79.50 11.59 -81.84
CA CYS A 2 -78.99 10.22 -81.73
C CYS A 2 -77.48 10.07 -81.44
N GLU A 3 -77.02 9.22 -80.61
CA GLU A 3 -77.50 8.04 -79.86
C GLU A 3 -76.37 7.55 -78.97
N LYS A 4 -76.75 7.07 -77.82
CA LYS A 4 -76.21 6.01 -76.97
C LYS A 4 -74.83 5.37 -77.23
N SER A 5 -74.02 5.16 -76.25
CA SER A 5 -73.65 3.83 -75.86
C SER A 5 -73.12 3.80 -74.42
N PHE A 6 -73.79 2.93 -73.66
CA PHE A 6 -73.50 2.45 -72.30
C PHE A 6 -72.50 1.31 -72.38
N MET A 7 -71.44 1.30 -71.60
CA MET A 7 -70.89 0.07 -70.97
C MET A 7 -69.66 0.29 -70.12
N ASP A 8 -69.82 -0.15 -69.01
CA ASP A 8 -68.97 -1.07 -68.20
C ASP A 8 -67.87 -0.42 -67.39
N GLY A 9 -68.30 0.02 -66.24
CA GLY A 9 -67.46 0.55 -65.16
C GLY A 9 -67.31 -0.46 -63.97
N ARG A 10 -66.99 -1.74 -64.20
CA ARG A 10 -66.90 -2.70 -63.08
C ARG A 10 -65.58 -3.42 -62.89
N ARG A 11 -64.43 -2.96 -63.41
CA ARG A 11 -63.16 -3.66 -63.21
C ARG A 11 -62.06 -2.85 -62.58
N GLY A 12 -62.28 -1.60 -62.17
CA GLY A 12 -61.28 -0.73 -61.58
C GLY A 12 -61.09 -0.85 -60.02
N TYR A 13 -62.14 -1.25 -59.33
CA TYR A 13 -62.16 -1.21 -57.92
C TYR A 13 -61.45 -2.38 -57.18
N SER A 14 -61.24 -3.49 -57.81
CA SER A 14 -60.61 -4.67 -57.19
C SER A 14 -59.08 -4.56 -57.09
N LEU A 15 -58.45 -3.94 -58.06
CA LEU A 15 -56.95 -3.79 -58.07
C LEU A 15 -56.47 -2.76 -57.05
N TRP A 16 -57.23 -1.68 -56.86
CA TRP A 16 -56.88 -0.65 -55.92
C TRP A 16 -57.06 -1.08 -54.44
N HIS A 17 -58.08 -1.87 -54.12
CA HIS A 17 -58.30 -2.42 -52.79
C HIS A 17 -57.23 -3.42 -52.41
N ASN A 18 -56.84 -4.29 -53.33
CA ASN A 18 -55.77 -5.25 -53.04
C ASN A 18 -54.39 -4.58 -52.92
N GLY A 19 -54.10 -3.53 -53.72
CA GLY A 19 -52.88 -2.74 -53.59
C GLY A 19 -52.80 -1.97 -52.28
N LEU A 20 -53.92 -1.42 -51.82
CA LEU A 20 -53.98 -0.71 -50.53
C LEU A 20 -53.82 -1.64 -49.35
N ILE A 21 -54.43 -2.83 -49.37
CA ILE A 21 -54.25 -3.85 -48.29
C ILE A 21 -52.82 -4.38 -48.26
N VAL A 22 -52.18 -4.63 -49.40
CA VAL A 22 -50.77 -5.04 -49.44
C VAL A 22 -49.84 -3.94 -48.93
N LEU A 23 -50.10 -2.66 -49.28
CA LEU A 23 -49.32 -1.53 -48.80
C LEU A 23 -49.47 -1.34 -47.29
N VAL A 24 -50.69 -1.45 -46.74
CA VAL A 24 -50.96 -1.37 -45.31
C VAL A 24 -50.32 -2.56 -44.56
N LEU A 25 -50.36 -3.76 -45.11
CA LEU A 25 -49.69 -4.93 -44.49
C LEU A 25 -48.15 -4.79 -44.54
N LEU A 26 -47.57 -4.23 -45.58
CA LEU A 26 -46.14 -3.94 -45.66
C LEU A 26 -45.73 -2.82 -44.70
N ILE A 27 -46.54 -1.79 -44.52
CA ILE A 27 -46.32 -0.73 -43.54
C ILE A 27 -46.46 -1.28 -42.13
N MET A 28 -47.46 -2.08 -41.85
CA MET A 28 -47.66 -2.74 -40.55
C MET A 28 -46.53 -3.75 -40.25
N ALA A 29 -46.04 -4.48 -41.24
CA ALA A 29 -44.88 -5.36 -41.11
C ALA A 29 -43.61 -4.58 -40.83
N SER A 30 -43.41 -3.41 -41.47
CA SER A 30 -42.29 -2.52 -41.22
C SER A 30 -42.32 -1.93 -39.78
N PHE A 31 -43.49 -1.63 -39.25
CA PHE A 31 -43.67 -1.14 -37.87
C PHE A 31 -43.52 -2.25 -36.80
N THR A 32 -43.77 -3.50 -37.16
CA THR A 32 -43.63 -4.61 -36.20
C THR A 32 -42.21 -5.20 -36.16
N VAL A 33 -41.47 -5.14 -37.27
CA VAL A 33 -40.10 -5.68 -37.36
C VAL A 33 -39.04 -4.65 -36.92
N ASN A 34 -39.22 -3.38 -37.28
CA ASN A 34 -38.26 -2.35 -36.91
C ASN A 34 -38.17 -2.03 -35.41
N PRO A 35 -39.27 -1.93 -34.63
CA PRO A 35 -39.14 -1.60 -33.21
C PRO A 35 -38.48 -2.72 -32.42
N ILE A 36 -38.66 -3.99 -32.79
CA ILE A 36 -38.01 -5.10 -32.13
C ILE A 36 -36.51 -5.11 -32.42
N HIS A 37 -36.07 -4.85 -33.64
CA HIS A 37 -34.66 -4.72 -33.96
C HIS A 37 -34.04 -3.45 -33.37
N PHE A 38 -34.77 -2.34 -33.34
CA PHE A 38 -34.29 -1.11 -32.74
C PHE A 38 -34.22 -1.22 -31.20
N LEU A 39 -35.22 -1.83 -30.57
CA LEU A 39 -35.20 -2.10 -29.14
C LEU A 39 -34.13 -3.12 -28.76
N SER A 40 -33.93 -4.16 -29.57
CA SER A 40 -32.87 -5.15 -29.31
C SER A 40 -31.46 -4.59 -29.55
N ALA A 41 -31.29 -3.68 -30.51
CA ALA A 41 -30.03 -2.98 -30.75
C ALA A 41 -29.74 -1.97 -29.60
N HIS A 42 -30.74 -1.20 -29.18
CA HIS A 42 -30.61 -0.30 -28.02
C HIS A 42 -30.42 -1.06 -26.71
N LEU A 43 -31.14 -2.14 -26.46
CA LEU A 43 -30.96 -2.99 -25.29
C LEU A 43 -29.60 -3.68 -25.29
N ARG A 44 -29.08 -4.08 -26.45
CA ARG A 44 -27.70 -4.61 -26.53
C ARG A 44 -26.62 -3.55 -26.32
N GLN A 45 -26.89 -2.29 -26.68
CA GLN A 45 -25.97 -1.19 -26.39
C GLN A 45 -25.99 -0.76 -24.92
N THR A 46 -27.13 -0.89 -24.23
CA THR A 46 -27.23 -0.50 -22.81
C THR A 46 -26.82 -1.61 -21.84
N PHE A 47 -26.72 -2.86 -22.26
CA PHE A 47 -26.31 -3.97 -21.39
C PHE A 47 -24.95 -4.60 -21.71
N SER A 48 -24.24 -4.13 -22.73
CA SER A 48 -22.82 -4.43 -22.85
C SER A 48 -22.07 -3.44 -21.98
N ALA A 49 -22.00 -3.69 -20.68
CA ALA A 49 -20.96 -3.13 -19.85
C ALA A 49 -19.63 -3.54 -20.53
N ARG A 50 -19.08 -2.66 -21.38
CA ARG A 50 -17.78 -2.90 -22.03
C ARG A 50 -16.81 -3.09 -20.90
N ILE A 51 -16.26 -4.29 -20.80
CA ILE A 51 -15.13 -4.52 -19.90
C ILE A 51 -14.08 -3.49 -20.29
N PRO A 52 -13.69 -2.61 -19.36
CA PRO A 52 -12.73 -1.55 -19.69
C PRO A 52 -11.42 -2.19 -20.20
N PRO A 53 -10.75 -1.59 -21.16
CA PRO A 53 -9.45 -2.07 -21.62
C PRO A 53 -8.48 -2.28 -20.45
N PRO A 54 -7.54 -3.25 -20.52
CA PRO A 54 -6.64 -3.57 -19.43
C PRO A 54 -5.89 -2.36 -18.88
N HIS A 55 -5.45 -1.43 -19.73
CA HIS A 55 -4.76 -0.21 -19.32
C HIS A 55 -5.67 0.75 -18.54
N ILE A 56 -6.95 0.87 -18.90
CA ILE A 56 -7.93 1.66 -18.14
C ILE A 56 -8.22 1.01 -16.79
N LYS A 57 -8.32 -0.32 -16.74
CA LYS A 57 -8.45 -1.04 -15.46
C LYS A 57 -7.24 -0.81 -14.56
N ALA A 58 -6.03 -0.87 -15.11
CA ALA A 58 -4.80 -0.57 -14.39
C ALA A 58 -4.78 0.89 -13.87
N ALA A 59 -5.19 1.85 -14.68
CA ALA A 59 -5.31 3.25 -14.29
C ALA A 59 -6.28 3.43 -13.11
N HIS A 60 -7.47 2.81 -13.15
CA HIS A 60 -8.40 2.83 -12.02
C HIS A 60 -7.80 2.23 -10.75
N GLN A 61 -7.06 1.14 -10.85
CA GLN A 61 -6.38 0.53 -9.71
C GLN A 61 -5.34 1.48 -9.11
N GLN A 62 -4.56 2.18 -9.95
CA GLN A 62 -3.57 3.16 -9.48
C GLN A 62 -4.25 4.36 -8.79
N CYS A 63 -5.34 4.87 -9.34
CA CYS A 63 -6.10 5.95 -8.72
C CYS A 63 -6.72 5.54 -7.38
N GLN A 64 -7.31 4.35 -7.31
CA GLN A 64 -7.79 3.80 -6.03
C GLN A 64 -6.67 3.69 -5.01
N PHE A 65 -5.50 3.18 -5.44
CA PHE A 65 -4.33 3.07 -4.58
C PHE A 65 -3.84 4.44 -4.10
N SER A 66 -3.76 5.45 -4.99
CA SER A 66 -3.31 6.79 -4.64
C SER A 66 -4.21 7.49 -3.61
N ARG A 67 -5.46 7.09 -3.50
CA ARG A 67 -6.47 7.64 -2.58
C ARG A 67 -6.70 6.77 -1.34
N ALA A 68 -6.17 5.54 -1.32
CA ALA A 68 -6.37 4.62 -0.20
C ALA A 68 -5.74 5.18 1.09
N PRO A 69 -6.44 5.12 2.23
CA PRO A 69 -5.85 5.52 3.51
C PRO A 69 -4.73 4.57 3.90
N ALA A 70 -3.72 5.09 4.60
CA ALA A 70 -2.69 4.27 5.21
C ALA A 70 -3.00 4.03 6.69
N GLY A 71 -2.76 2.82 7.15
CA GLY A 71 -3.00 2.44 8.54
C GLY A 71 -3.18 0.94 8.72
N PRO A 72 -3.54 0.50 9.92
CA PRO A 72 -3.94 -0.88 10.15
C PRO A 72 -5.23 -1.18 9.37
N PRO A 73 -5.46 -2.45 8.95
CA PRO A 73 -6.73 -2.82 8.33
C PRO A 73 -7.89 -2.56 9.27
N PRO A 74 -9.08 -2.25 8.74
CA PRO A 74 -10.31 -2.32 9.51
C PRO A 74 -10.41 -3.70 10.18
N HIS A 75 -10.96 -3.75 11.39
CA HIS A 75 -11.09 -5.00 12.16
C HIS A 75 -9.77 -5.73 12.48
N PHE A 76 -8.64 -5.01 12.46
CA PHE A 76 -7.33 -5.61 12.78
C PHE A 76 -7.31 -6.32 14.14
N SER A 77 -8.04 -5.81 15.11
CA SER A 77 -8.17 -6.41 16.47
C SER A 77 -9.09 -7.63 16.51
N GLU A 78 -9.92 -7.86 15.50
CA GLU A 78 -10.91 -8.94 15.46
C GLU A 78 -10.40 -10.17 14.69
N ARG A 79 -9.17 -10.12 14.19
CA ARG A 79 -8.56 -11.22 13.46
C ARG A 79 -8.42 -12.45 14.32
N THR A 80 -8.67 -13.62 13.76
CA THR A 80 -8.54 -14.92 14.43
C THR A 80 -7.19 -15.59 14.18
N GLN A 81 -6.41 -15.07 13.24
CA GLN A 81 -5.08 -15.57 12.89
C GLN A 81 -4.14 -14.41 12.55
N ASN A 82 -2.88 -14.54 12.91
CA ASN A 82 -1.85 -13.59 12.50
C ASN A 82 -1.44 -13.85 11.05
N ASP A 83 -1.33 -12.78 10.25
CA ASP A 83 -0.93 -12.87 8.84
C ASP A 83 0.44 -13.54 8.63
N ARG A 84 1.26 -13.58 9.67
CA ARG A 84 2.59 -14.21 9.69
C ARG A 84 2.61 -15.61 10.32
N PHE A 85 1.44 -16.16 10.62
CA PHE A 85 1.35 -17.50 11.20
C PHE A 85 1.94 -18.54 10.24
N ALA A 86 2.85 -19.35 10.75
CA ALA A 86 3.44 -20.45 9.99
C ALA A 86 2.65 -21.73 10.25
N LEU A 87 2.17 -22.36 9.19
CA LEU A 87 1.46 -23.64 9.30
C LEU A 87 2.32 -24.68 10.03
N GLY A 88 1.72 -25.43 10.94
CA GLY A 88 2.43 -26.41 11.78
C GLY A 88 3.01 -25.82 13.08
N THR A 89 2.91 -24.50 13.31
CA THR A 89 3.22 -23.93 14.63
C THR A 89 2.14 -24.36 15.62
N ARG A 90 2.57 -25.03 16.70
CA ARG A 90 1.67 -25.47 17.75
C ARG A 90 1.24 -24.33 18.66
N ALA A 91 0.03 -24.41 19.17
CA ALA A 91 -0.44 -23.55 20.25
C ALA A 91 0.51 -23.63 21.44
N THR A 92 0.63 -22.56 22.23
CA THR A 92 1.56 -22.48 23.36
C THR A 92 0.84 -21.93 24.58
N VAL A 93 1.03 -22.59 25.73
CA VAL A 93 0.58 -22.10 27.02
C VAL A 93 1.80 -21.76 27.86
N ILE A 94 1.92 -20.50 28.27
CA ILE A 94 2.97 -20.04 29.18
C ILE A 94 2.35 -19.97 30.57
N ARG A 95 2.81 -20.85 31.46
CA ARG A 95 2.28 -21.01 32.83
C ARG A 95 2.98 -20.09 33.81
N ASN A 96 2.23 -19.59 34.81
CA ASN A 96 2.73 -18.91 35.97
C ASN A 96 3.72 -17.79 35.68
N ALA A 97 3.35 -16.87 34.77
CA ALA A 97 4.14 -15.70 34.39
C ALA A 97 3.76 -14.46 35.21
N THR A 98 4.72 -13.57 35.43
CA THR A 98 4.44 -12.17 35.76
C THR A 98 4.36 -11.38 34.49
N VAL A 99 3.14 -11.06 34.03
CA VAL A 99 2.89 -10.42 32.73
C VAL A 99 2.89 -8.91 32.90
N PHE A 100 3.63 -8.22 32.04
CA PHE A 100 3.54 -6.77 31.84
C PHE A 100 3.04 -6.48 30.44
N ASP A 101 1.91 -5.81 30.31
CA ASP A 101 1.26 -5.53 29.01
C ASP A 101 1.69 -4.19 28.37
N GLY A 102 2.62 -3.48 28.99
CA GLY A 102 3.04 -2.13 28.62
C GLY A 102 2.49 -1.04 29.54
N HIS A 103 1.47 -1.34 30.34
CA HIS A 103 0.84 -0.43 31.28
C HIS A 103 0.65 -1.06 32.67
N ASN A 104 0.16 -2.28 32.70
CA ASN A 104 -0.21 -2.97 33.95
C ASN A 104 0.65 -4.21 34.17
N MET A 105 0.76 -4.61 35.45
CA MET A 105 1.45 -5.81 35.86
C MET A 105 0.44 -6.80 36.43
N PHE A 106 0.53 -8.05 35.99
CA PHE A 106 -0.34 -9.15 36.43
C PHE A 106 0.54 -10.32 36.91
N VAL A 107 0.47 -10.64 38.19
CA VAL A 107 1.26 -11.71 38.77
C VAL A 107 0.51 -13.04 38.72
N GLY A 108 1.23 -14.14 38.47
CA GLY A 108 0.68 -15.50 38.46
C GLY A 108 -0.38 -15.69 37.37
N LYS A 109 -0.02 -15.41 36.14
CA LYS A 109 -0.89 -15.54 34.99
C LYS A 109 -0.41 -16.64 34.04
N ASP A 110 -1.39 -17.31 33.44
CA ASP A 110 -1.19 -18.21 32.33
C ASP A 110 -1.58 -17.47 31.02
N VAL A 111 -0.73 -17.55 30.03
CA VAL A 111 -0.96 -16.90 28.72
C VAL A 111 -1.11 -17.97 27.65
N PHE A 112 -2.23 -17.96 26.95
CA PHE A 112 -2.49 -18.85 25.83
C PHE A 112 -2.26 -18.12 24.51
N VAL A 113 -1.42 -18.72 23.68
CA VAL A 113 -1.07 -18.22 22.35
C VAL A 113 -1.44 -19.27 21.33
N ASP A 114 -2.26 -18.90 20.35
CA ASP A 114 -2.62 -19.76 19.22
C ASP A 114 -2.69 -18.96 17.94
N GLN A 115 -2.37 -19.60 16.82
CA GLN A 115 -2.36 -18.99 15.48
C GLN A 115 -1.60 -17.65 15.41
N GLY A 116 -0.56 -17.52 16.25
CA GLY A 116 0.27 -16.30 16.32
C GLY A 116 -0.40 -15.12 17.02
N LEU A 117 -1.48 -15.35 17.76
CA LEU A 117 -2.20 -14.36 18.55
C LEU A 117 -2.22 -14.76 20.03
N ILE A 118 -2.22 -13.76 20.93
CA ILE A 118 -2.54 -13.97 22.33
C ILE A 118 -4.06 -14.12 22.42
N VAL A 119 -4.51 -15.31 22.81
CA VAL A 119 -5.93 -15.67 22.86
C VAL A 119 -6.54 -15.34 24.21
N SER A 120 -5.83 -15.69 25.31
CA SER A 120 -6.31 -15.40 26.66
C SER A 120 -5.18 -15.15 27.65
N LEU A 121 -5.52 -14.44 28.72
CA LEU A 121 -4.70 -14.18 29.90
C LEU A 121 -5.51 -14.55 31.14
N GLU A 122 -5.24 -15.72 31.70
CA GLU A 122 -6.02 -16.29 32.80
C GLU A 122 -5.24 -16.32 34.11
N SER A 123 -5.92 -16.54 35.22
CA SER A 123 -5.25 -16.84 36.46
C SER A 123 -4.67 -18.25 36.42
N THR A 124 -3.52 -18.48 36.99
CA THR A 124 -2.82 -19.80 37.05
C THR A 124 -3.71 -20.95 37.55
N MET A 125 -4.78 -20.65 38.25
CA MET A 125 -5.75 -21.65 38.76
C MET A 125 -6.87 -21.93 37.72
N ALA A 126 -6.99 -21.13 36.64
CA ALA A 126 -8.00 -21.33 35.63
C ALA A 126 -7.57 -22.42 34.67
N GLN A 127 -8.53 -23.20 34.18
CA GLN A 127 -8.27 -24.22 33.19
C GLN A 127 -8.34 -23.60 31.78
N ILE A 128 -7.18 -23.48 31.16
CA ILE A 128 -7.12 -23.06 29.73
C ILE A 128 -7.50 -24.26 28.86
N ALA A 129 -8.51 -24.08 28.02
CA ALA A 129 -8.89 -25.07 26.99
C ALA A 129 -7.90 -25.00 25.81
N ALA A 130 -6.72 -25.57 25.98
CA ALA A 130 -5.72 -25.68 24.93
C ALA A 130 -5.82 -27.03 24.20
N PRO A 131 -5.40 -27.11 22.92
CA PRO A 131 -5.24 -28.37 22.21
C PRO A 131 -4.31 -29.34 22.98
N SER A 132 -4.53 -30.63 22.85
CA SER A 132 -3.76 -31.67 23.54
C SER A 132 -2.28 -31.72 23.16
N ASP A 133 -1.93 -31.18 21.99
CA ASP A 133 -0.57 -31.08 21.45
C ASP A 133 0.08 -29.70 21.71
N ALA A 134 -0.57 -28.82 22.46
CA ALA A 134 -0.02 -27.50 22.81
C ALA A 134 1.33 -27.65 23.54
N VAL A 135 2.23 -26.72 23.27
CA VAL A 135 3.50 -26.60 23.99
C VAL A 135 3.24 -25.90 25.33
N GLU A 136 3.62 -26.52 26.42
CA GLU A 136 3.59 -25.88 27.74
C GLU A 136 4.99 -25.36 28.12
N VAL A 137 5.05 -24.10 28.54
CA VAL A 137 6.25 -23.42 29.00
C VAL A 137 6.02 -22.93 30.44
N GLU A 138 6.72 -23.46 31.42
CA GLU A 138 6.64 -22.99 32.81
C GLU A 138 7.54 -21.77 32.99
N ALA A 139 6.93 -20.63 33.32
CA ALA A 139 7.66 -19.37 33.51
C ALA A 139 8.25 -19.21 34.92
N TRP A 140 7.78 -19.98 35.92
CA TRP A 140 8.31 -19.91 37.28
C TRP A 140 8.24 -18.51 37.91
N GLY A 141 7.17 -17.77 37.62
CA GLY A 141 7.02 -16.38 38.06
C GLY A 141 7.89 -15.35 37.33
N ARG A 142 8.62 -15.76 36.28
CA ARG A 142 9.44 -14.85 35.47
C ARG A 142 8.58 -13.86 34.70
N TRP A 143 9.22 -12.77 34.29
CA TRP A 143 8.57 -11.73 33.53
C TRP A 143 8.26 -12.18 32.11
N LEU A 144 7.06 -11.90 31.68
CA LEU A 144 6.61 -11.97 30.27
C LEU A 144 6.19 -10.57 29.83
N THR A 145 6.87 -10.03 28.84
CA THR A 145 6.65 -8.69 28.33
C THR A 145 6.38 -8.73 26.84
N PRO A 146 5.74 -7.71 26.24
CA PRO A 146 5.80 -7.52 24.80
C PRO A 146 7.25 -7.45 24.34
N GLY A 147 7.53 -7.95 23.15
CA GLY A 147 8.84 -7.77 22.54
C GLY A 147 9.13 -6.29 22.28
N ILE A 148 10.37 -5.88 22.55
CA ILE A 148 10.79 -4.51 22.28
C ILE A 148 10.71 -4.23 20.79
N ILE A 149 10.24 -3.03 20.42
CA ILE A 149 10.21 -2.51 19.06
C ILE A 149 11.25 -1.39 18.97
N ASP A 150 12.33 -1.64 18.24
CA ASP A 150 13.32 -0.61 17.94
C ASP A 150 12.85 0.20 16.74
N MET A 151 12.56 1.47 16.96
CA MET A 151 12.00 2.36 15.94
C MET A 151 13.08 3.09 15.13
N HIS A 152 14.37 2.90 15.43
CA HIS A 152 15.47 3.51 14.71
C HIS A 152 16.74 2.68 14.80
N THR A 153 17.05 1.96 13.74
CA THR A 153 18.26 1.15 13.68
C THR A 153 18.85 1.08 12.26
N HIS A 154 20.12 0.68 12.20
CA HIS A 154 20.82 0.37 10.96
C HIS A 154 21.19 -1.12 10.86
N LEU A 155 20.50 -1.98 11.62
CA LEU A 155 20.73 -3.43 11.64
C LEU A 155 20.73 -4.02 10.23
N GLY A 156 21.79 -4.76 9.91
CA GLY A 156 21.94 -5.46 8.65
C GLY A 156 22.29 -4.58 7.43
N VAL A 157 22.13 -3.23 7.53
CA VAL A 157 22.64 -2.30 6.52
C VAL A 157 23.96 -1.64 6.95
N GLN A 158 24.24 -1.66 8.25
CA GLN A 158 25.57 -1.45 8.82
C GLN A 158 25.96 -2.74 9.54
N GLY A 159 26.96 -3.41 9.00
CA GLY A 159 27.33 -4.74 9.44
C GLY A 159 28.06 -4.78 10.78
N MET A 160 28.00 -5.93 11.42
CA MET A 160 28.80 -6.22 12.61
C MET A 160 29.71 -7.44 12.31
N PRO A 161 31.06 -7.30 12.35
CA PRO A 161 31.81 -6.06 12.59
C PRO A 161 31.59 -5.02 11.46
N ASP A 162 31.80 -3.74 11.78
CA ASP A 162 31.71 -2.65 10.82
C ASP A 162 32.90 -2.73 9.84
N LEU A 163 32.61 -3.19 8.62
CA LEU A 163 33.56 -3.34 7.53
C LEU A 163 33.10 -2.51 6.32
N PRO A 164 34.02 -1.94 5.53
CA PRO A 164 33.64 -1.11 4.37
C PRO A 164 32.74 -1.84 3.35
N THR A 165 32.84 -3.16 3.25
CA THR A 165 32.00 -4.01 2.38
C THR A 165 30.63 -4.33 2.95
N HIS A 166 30.36 -3.94 4.20
CA HIS A 166 29.10 -4.15 4.92
C HIS A 166 28.52 -2.81 5.43
N SER A 167 28.80 -1.73 4.75
CA SER A 167 28.35 -0.37 5.13
C SER A 167 27.45 0.20 4.03
N ASP A 168 26.21 -0.26 3.99
CA ASP A 168 25.18 0.12 3.00
C ASP A 168 24.17 1.14 3.55
N THR A 169 24.53 1.84 4.63
CA THR A 169 23.64 2.80 5.31
C THR A 169 23.42 4.07 4.53
N ASN A 170 24.43 4.58 3.81
CA ASN A 170 24.39 5.90 3.21
C ASN A 170 24.73 5.86 1.72
N SER A 171 24.00 6.61 0.92
CA SER A 171 24.37 6.85 -0.47
C SER A 171 25.28 8.05 -0.57
N ASN A 172 26.46 7.88 -1.15
CA ASN A 172 27.45 8.96 -1.36
C ASN A 172 27.26 9.72 -2.70
N LEU A 173 26.22 9.38 -3.47
CA LEU A 173 26.04 9.93 -4.83
C LEU A 173 25.40 11.31 -4.86
N SER A 174 24.51 11.61 -3.91
CA SER A 174 23.77 12.88 -3.86
C SER A 174 23.11 13.07 -2.48
N PRO A 175 22.97 14.33 -2.02
CA PRO A 175 22.25 14.62 -0.78
C PRO A 175 20.75 14.28 -0.83
N VAL A 176 20.18 14.15 -2.02
CA VAL A 176 18.76 13.83 -2.21
C VAL A 176 18.62 12.50 -2.93
N ARG A 177 18.21 11.47 -2.21
CA ARG A 177 18.07 10.07 -2.69
C ARG A 177 16.78 9.41 -2.19
N PRO A 178 15.61 9.99 -2.42
CA PRO A 178 14.35 9.49 -1.86
C PRO A 178 14.00 8.08 -2.35
N MET A 179 14.52 7.65 -3.50
CA MET A 179 14.22 6.37 -4.14
C MET A 179 15.04 5.18 -3.61
N VAL A 180 16.13 5.41 -2.88
CA VAL A 180 16.90 4.28 -2.33
C VAL A 180 16.15 3.60 -1.19
N ARG A 181 16.41 2.31 -0.98
CA ARG A 181 15.67 1.49 -0.04
C ARG A 181 16.62 0.71 0.85
N SER A 182 16.47 0.83 2.17
CA SER A 182 17.31 0.08 3.12
C SER A 182 17.20 -1.43 2.94
N VAL A 183 16.07 -1.93 2.46
CA VAL A 183 15.88 -3.37 2.22
C VAL A 183 16.82 -3.93 1.15
N ASP A 184 17.26 -3.12 0.21
CA ASP A 184 18.16 -3.56 -0.87
C ASP A 184 19.59 -3.76 -0.38
N GLY A 185 19.96 -3.16 0.76
CA GLY A 185 21.25 -3.36 1.44
C GLY A 185 21.16 -4.29 2.67
N LEU A 186 19.99 -4.85 2.97
CA LEU A 186 19.80 -5.64 4.19
C LEU A 186 20.52 -6.99 4.11
N ASN A 187 21.58 -7.14 4.91
CA ASN A 187 22.25 -8.43 5.12
C ASN A 187 21.56 -9.24 6.20
N GLU A 188 20.81 -10.27 5.82
CA GLU A 188 20.05 -11.11 6.75
C GLU A 188 20.93 -12.05 7.60
N HIS A 189 22.17 -12.26 7.21
CA HIS A 189 23.13 -13.09 7.94
C HIS A 189 23.95 -12.29 8.96
N ASP A 190 23.72 -10.99 9.07
CA ASP A 190 24.42 -10.14 10.02
C ASP A 190 24.15 -10.62 11.47
N ILE A 191 25.24 -10.78 12.22
CA ILE A 191 25.16 -11.26 13.61
C ILE A 191 24.38 -10.31 14.52
N SER A 192 24.33 -9.02 14.17
CA SER A 192 23.58 -8.02 14.92
C SER A 192 22.09 -8.33 15.02
N LEU A 193 21.50 -8.97 14.01
CA LEU A 193 20.09 -9.39 14.04
C LEU A 193 19.82 -10.38 15.19
N ARG A 194 20.72 -11.36 15.36
CA ARG A 194 20.60 -12.39 16.40
C ARG A 194 20.90 -11.85 17.79
N THR A 195 21.94 -11.03 17.92
CA THR A 195 22.31 -10.42 19.20
C THR A 195 21.22 -9.46 19.69
N THR A 196 20.65 -8.67 18.80
CA THR A 196 19.54 -7.76 19.11
C THR A 196 18.28 -8.53 19.52
N LEU A 197 17.96 -9.62 18.81
CA LEU A 197 16.86 -10.51 19.20
C LEU A 197 17.09 -11.12 20.58
N ALA A 198 18.32 -11.56 20.88
CA ALA A 198 18.68 -12.11 22.19
C ALA A 198 18.54 -11.07 23.32
N GLY A 199 18.65 -9.78 23.01
CA GLY A 199 18.35 -8.67 23.91
C GLY A 199 16.86 -8.36 24.12
N GLY A 200 15.95 -9.10 23.45
CA GLY A 200 14.49 -8.94 23.58
C GLY A 200 13.85 -8.03 22.53
N VAL A 201 14.61 -7.51 21.57
CA VAL A 201 14.05 -6.74 20.44
C VAL A 201 13.47 -7.72 19.40
N THR A 202 12.19 -7.66 19.15
CA THR A 202 11.49 -8.58 18.25
C THR A 202 11.16 -7.97 16.89
N SER A 203 11.13 -6.65 16.83
CA SER A 203 10.85 -5.88 15.61
C SER A 203 11.77 -4.67 15.57
N ALA A 204 12.23 -4.31 14.38
CA ALA A 204 13.09 -3.16 14.19
C ALA A 204 12.72 -2.40 12.94
N LEU A 205 12.84 -1.07 12.96
CA LEU A 205 12.73 -0.23 11.79
C LEU A 205 14.15 0.03 11.25
N VAL A 206 14.48 -0.59 10.13
CA VAL A 206 15.77 -0.42 9.47
C VAL A 206 15.72 0.80 8.56
N LEU A 207 16.50 1.82 8.92
CA LEU A 207 16.57 3.09 8.19
C LEU A 207 17.89 3.22 7.43
N PRO A 208 17.91 3.98 6.31
CA PRO A 208 19.15 4.58 5.82
C PRO A 208 19.81 5.45 6.89
N GLY A 209 21.12 5.68 6.74
CA GLY A 209 21.86 6.59 7.62
C GLY A 209 21.46 8.06 7.41
N SER A 210 22.18 8.95 8.10
CA SER A 210 21.84 10.38 8.16
C SER A 210 22.69 11.27 7.26
N LEU A 211 23.47 10.69 6.34
CA LEU A 211 24.32 11.45 5.43
C LEU A 211 23.50 12.32 4.45
N ASN A 212 22.35 11.82 4.02
CA ASN A 212 21.53 12.43 2.98
C ASN A 212 20.42 13.30 3.59
N ASN A 213 20.17 14.48 3.02
CA ASN A 213 18.99 15.30 3.37
C ASN A 213 17.69 14.50 3.24
N ILE A 214 17.55 13.78 2.11
CA ILE A 214 16.47 12.84 1.89
C ILE A 214 17.14 11.50 1.57
N GLY A 215 17.13 10.59 2.56
CA GLY A 215 17.97 9.39 2.57
C GLY A 215 17.30 8.13 2.02
N GLY A 216 15.98 8.15 1.82
CA GLY A 216 15.26 7.04 1.22
C GLY A 216 14.40 6.23 2.18
N HIS A 217 13.88 5.12 1.67
CA HIS A 217 12.90 4.28 2.34
C HIS A 217 13.49 3.50 3.49
N ALA A 218 12.77 3.46 4.59
CA ALA A 218 13.02 2.59 5.73
C ALA A 218 11.98 1.46 5.78
N TYR A 219 12.37 0.33 6.36
CA TYR A 219 11.50 -0.85 6.40
C TYR A 219 11.44 -1.47 7.80
N PRO A 220 10.23 -1.68 8.34
CA PRO A 220 10.04 -2.42 9.57
C PRO A 220 10.21 -3.93 9.30
N ILE A 221 11.02 -4.60 10.12
CA ILE A 221 11.32 -6.03 10.00
C ILE A 221 11.02 -6.77 11.31
N LYS A 222 10.78 -8.08 11.20
CA LYS A 222 10.80 -9.03 12.33
C LYS A 222 12.17 -9.67 12.46
N LEU A 223 12.70 -9.74 13.68
CA LEU A 223 14.02 -10.31 13.96
C LEU A 223 13.99 -11.83 14.21
N GLY A 224 12.81 -12.42 14.42
CA GLY A 224 12.64 -13.85 14.65
C GLY A 224 13.17 -14.74 13.52
N ASP A 225 13.29 -16.03 13.79
CA ASP A 225 13.75 -17.01 12.79
C ASP A 225 12.80 -17.05 11.58
N LEU A 226 13.41 -17.21 10.42
CA LEU A 226 12.69 -17.31 9.14
C LEU A 226 12.07 -18.69 8.91
N HIS A 227 12.53 -19.73 9.63
CA HIS A 227 12.06 -21.13 9.45
C HIS A 227 12.08 -21.57 7.98
N GLY A 228 13.19 -21.28 7.27
CA GLY A 228 13.37 -21.61 5.85
C GLY A 228 12.64 -20.74 4.85
N ARG A 229 11.95 -19.68 5.30
CA ARG A 229 11.31 -18.70 4.42
C ARG A 229 12.34 -17.72 3.83
N PRO A 230 12.05 -17.08 2.69
CA PRO A 230 12.96 -16.12 2.07
C PRO A 230 13.17 -14.87 2.95
N PRO A 231 14.30 -14.17 2.79
CA PRO A 231 14.64 -12.94 3.53
C PRO A 231 13.55 -11.89 3.54
N SER A 232 12.87 -11.72 2.41
CA SER A 232 11.74 -10.81 2.27
C SER A 232 10.59 -11.07 3.26
N SER A 233 10.52 -12.28 3.81
CA SER A 233 9.53 -12.61 4.84
C SER A 233 9.78 -11.92 6.19
N ARG A 234 10.96 -11.32 6.40
CA ARG A 234 11.21 -10.45 7.58
C ARG A 234 10.41 -9.16 7.51
N LEU A 235 10.13 -8.66 6.32
CA LEU A 235 9.43 -7.39 6.15
C LEU A 235 8.03 -7.47 6.78
N ILE A 236 7.70 -6.51 7.61
CA ILE A 236 6.34 -6.36 8.16
C ILE A 236 5.45 -5.78 7.07
N ASP A 237 5.95 -4.76 6.39
CA ASP A 237 5.32 -4.15 5.24
C ASP A 237 6.19 -4.47 4.02
N PRO A 238 5.70 -5.24 3.05
CA PRO A 238 6.46 -5.53 1.86
C PRO A 238 6.85 -4.24 1.14
N PRO A 239 8.05 -4.16 0.56
CA PRO A 239 8.42 -3.04 -0.28
C PRO A 239 7.37 -2.90 -1.37
N ARG A 240 6.98 -1.65 -1.65
CA ARG A 240 6.16 -1.37 -2.81
C ARG A 240 6.87 -1.99 -3.99
N ALA A 241 6.29 -3.04 -4.53
CA ALA A 241 6.88 -3.65 -5.68
C ALA A 241 7.10 -2.54 -6.70
N LEU A 242 8.29 -2.46 -7.23
CA LEU A 242 8.56 -1.82 -8.49
C LEU A 242 7.85 -2.66 -9.57
N THR A 243 6.59 -2.90 -9.33
CA THR A 243 5.76 -3.56 -10.30
C THR A 243 5.56 -2.54 -11.36
N ILE A 244 6.45 -2.61 -12.25
CA ILE A 244 6.18 -2.26 -13.61
C ILE A 244 4.84 -2.93 -13.89
N LEU A 245 3.85 -2.11 -13.85
CA LEU A 245 2.51 -2.24 -14.30
C LEU A 245 2.41 -3.27 -15.42
N GLY A 246 1.69 -4.32 -15.24
CA GLY A 246 1.16 -5.05 -16.35
C GLY A 246 0.94 -6.54 -16.18
N GLU A 247 1.62 -7.21 -15.32
CA GLU A 247 1.33 -8.62 -15.11
C GLU A 247 0.69 -8.82 -13.75
N ALA A 248 -0.63 -8.95 -13.77
CA ALA A 248 -1.34 -9.60 -12.70
C ALA A 248 -0.77 -11.02 -12.62
N ASP A 249 0.23 -11.20 -11.77
CA ASP A 249 0.64 -12.53 -11.39
C ASP A 249 -0.57 -13.18 -10.72
N HIS A 250 -1.16 -14.12 -11.42
CA HIS A 250 -2.17 -15.01 -10.89
C HIS A 250 -1.47 -15.93 -9.89
N GLY A 251 -1.22 -15.37 -8.70
CA GLY A 251 -0.42 -15.93 -7.66
C GLY A 251 -0.72 -17.39 -7.37
N ARG A 252 0.29 -18.20 -7.48
CA ARG A 252 0.30 -19.58 -6.99
C ARG A 252 0.42 -19.67 -5.48
N ASP A 253 0.91 -18.62 -4.82
CA ASP A 253 1.13 -18.66 -3.38
C ASP A 253 0.63 -17.35 -2.77
N GLY A 254 -0.57 -17.36 -2.22
CA GLY A 254 -1.36 -16.22 -1.74
C GLY A 254 -0.72 -15.27 -0.72
N LEU A 255 0.60 -15.27 -0.57
CA LEU A 255 1.32 -14.43 0.39
C LEU A 255 2.09 -13.25 -0.23
N TYR A 256 2.44 -13.28 -1.51
CA TYR A 256 3.31 -12.25 -2.11
C TYR A 256 3.02 -12.03 -3.60
N SER A 257 1.78 -11.76 -3.96
CA SER A 257 1.54 -11.14 -5.26
C SER A 257 2.10 -9.72 -5.21
N ALA A 258 3.03 -9.41 -6.11
CA ALA A 258 3.70 -8.13 -6.15
C ALA A 258 2.72 -6.94 -6.32
N ALA A 259 1.58 -7.17 -6.95
CA ALA A 259 0.49 -6.20 -7.02
C ALA A 259 -0.43 -6.24 -5.79
N SER A 260 -0.51 -7.35 -5.05
CA SER A 260 -1.33 -7.49 -3.85
C SER A 260 -0.57 -7.19 -2.56
N GLY A 261 0.77 -7.25 -2.59
CA GLY A 261 1.62 -7.05 -1.42
C GLY A 261 1.50 -5.69 -0.75
N MET A 262 0.79 -4.75 -1.38
CA MET A 262 0.55 -3.40 -0.85
C MET A 262 -0.90 -3.10 -0.60
N ARG A 263 -1.79 -3.90 -1.15
CA ARG A 263 -3.21 -3.83 -0.89
C ARG A 263 -3.62 -4.98 -0.03
N ARG A 264 -4.04 -4.66 1.15
CA ARG A 264 -4.85 -5.59 1.92
C ARG A 264 -6.18 -5.81 1.18
N PRO A 265 -6.84 -6.95 1.38
CA PRO A 265 -8.13 -7.24 0.74
C PRO A 265 -9.20 -6.15 0.97
N ASP A 266 -9.08 -5.39 2.05
CA ASP A 266 -9.95 -4.27 2.41
C ASP A 266 -9.59 -2.93 1.71
N GLY A 267 -8.58 -2.91 0.86
CA GLY A 267 -8.13 -1.73 0.13
C GLY A 267 -7.25 -0.78 0.92
N SER A 268 -6.98 -1.04 2.20
CA SER A 268 -6.07 -0.23 3.01
C SER A 268 -4.59 -0.50 2.65
N THR A 269 -3.72 0.44 3.00
CA THR A 269 -2.28 0.32 2.81
C THR A 269 -1.55 0.56 4.13
N SER A 270 -0.40 -0.08 4.32
CA SER A 270 0.47 0.22 5.45
C SER A 270 1.14 1.57 5.28
N PHE A 271 1.50 2.21 6.40
CA PHE A 271 2.34 3.39 6.35
C PHE A 271 3.73 3.05 5.81
N ARG A 272 4.17 3.79 4.79
CA ARG A 272 5.57 3.77 4.36
C ARG A 272 6.41 4.58 5.35
N GLN A 273 7.72 4.38 5.31
CA GLN A 273 8.68 5.05 6.17
C GLN A 273 9.78 5.67 5.31
N ILE A 274 10.23 6.89 5.64
CA ILE A 274 11.34 7.55 4.95
C ILE A 274 12.30 8.16 5.97
N LYS A 275 13.62 8.03 5.73
CA LYS A 275 14.67 8.70 6.48
C LYS A 275 15.04 10.02 5.82
N MET A 276 15.21 11.04 6.64
CA MET A 276 15.75 12.35 6.28
C MET A 276 16.77 12.79 7.31
N ALA A 277 17.59 13.78 6.95
CA ALA A 277 18.49 14.43 7.87
C ALA A 277 18.56 15.93 7.59
N CYS A 278 18.66 16.72 8.64
CA CYS A 278 18.81 18.17 8.55
C CYS A 278 20.14 18.61 9.17
N GLY A 279 20.56 19.82 8.87
CA GLY A 279 21.68 20.47 9.50
C GLY A 279 23.05 19.94 9.07
N GLU A 280 23.88 19.58 10.02
CA GLU A 280 25.31 19.37 9.79
C GLU A 280 25.63 18.14 8.92
N ASN A 281 24.77 17.16 8.83
CA ASN A 281 25.08 15.95 8.09
C ASN A 281 25.26 16.18 6.59
N ALA A 282 24.51 17.09 6.00
CA ALA A 282 24.64 17.43 4.58
C ALA A 282 25.94 18.18 4.25
N LEU A 283 26.65 18.74 5.25
CA LEU A 283 27.95 19.42 5.07
C LEU A 283 29.00 18.47 4.47
N GLN A 284 28.85 17.16 4.63
CA GLN A 284 29.74 16.17 4.04
C GLN A 284 29.73 16.19 2.49
N TYR A 285 28.69 16.74 1.87
CA TYR A 285 28.64 17.02 0.43
C TYR A 285 29.19 18.40 0.05
N GLY A 286 29.79 19.15 0.99
CA GLY A 286 30.23 20.51 0.77
C GLY A 286 29.09 21.52 0.70
N LEU A 287 27.89 21.15 1.17
CA LEU A 287 26.73 22.03 1.22
C LEU A 287 26.74 22.90 2.47
N VAL A 288 26.00 24.00 2.43
CA VAL A 288 25.67 24.83 3.58
C VAL A 288 24.17 24.70 3.91
N ARG A 289 23.75 25.11 5.12
CA ARG A 289 22.35 25.02 5.53
C ARG A 289 21.32 25.63 4.55
N PRO A 290 21.60 26.76 3.84
CA PRO A 290 20.71 27.24 2.78
C PRO A 290 20.52 26.24 1.60
N ASP A 291 21.58 25.52 1.21
CA ASP A 291 21.50 24.53 0.14
C ASP A 291 20.63 23.34 0.57
N GLU A 292 20.77 22.93 1.82
CA GLU A 292 19.92 21.90 2.42
C GLU A 292 18.44 22.32 2.41
N ALA A 293 18.15 23.53 2.85
CA ALA A 293 16.80 24.07 2.80
C ALA A 293 16.24 24.13 1.37
N TRP A 294 17.10 24.42 0.39
CA TRP A 294 16.74 24.37 -1.03
C TRP A 294 16.44 22.94 -1.49
N ASN A 295 17.24 21.96 -1.08
CA ASN A 295 17.04 20.56 -1.42
C ASN A 295 15.64 20.06 -0.97
N PHE A 296 15.25 20.36 0.27
CA PHE A 296 13.91 20.04 0.76
C PHE A 296 12.82 20.76 -0.05
N ARG A 297 12.92 22.08 -0.19
CA ARG A 297 11.91 22.88 -0.87
C ARG A 297 11.71 22.45 -2.32
N SER A 298 12.79 22.36 -3.09
CA SER A 298 12.73 22.04 -4.52
C SER A 298 12.22 20.62 -4.77
N THR A 299 12.62 19.66 -3.93
CA THR A 299 12.19 18.27 -4.11
C THR A 299 10.72 18.09 -3.73
N PHE A 300 10.27 18.69 -2.64
CA PHE A 300 8.87 18.65 -2.27
C PHE A 300 7.95 19.43 -3.22
N GLU A 301 8.42 20.51 -3.83
CA GLU A 301 7.68 21.20 -4.88
C GLU A 301 7.49 20.31 -6.12
N ARG A 302 8.53 19.58 -6.53
CA ARG A 302 8.43 18.57 -7.60
C ARG A 302 7.41 17.47 -7.26
N ALA A 303 7.44 16.98 -6.02
CA ALA A 303 6.50 15.98 -5.54
C ALA A 303 5.05 16.51 -5.50
N ALA A 304 4.85 17.77 -5.09
CA ALA A 304 3.54 18.41 -5.09
C ALA A 304 2.96 18.52 -6.52
N LYS A 305 3.78 18.95 -7.48
CA LYS A 305 3.39 19.01 -8.90
C LYS A 305 3.04 17.62 -9.46
N LEU A 306 3.76 16.59 -9.05
CA LEU A 306 3.42 15.20 -9.44
C LEU A 306 2.09 14.76 -8.81
N ARG A 307 1.85 15.06 -7.53
CA ARG A 307 0.58 14.79 -6.86
C ARG A 307 -0.59 15.45 -7.60
N GLU A 308 -0.47 16.72 -7.95
CA GLU A 308 -1.49 17.47 -8.71
C GLU A 308 -1.80 16.80 -10.06
N LYS A 309 -0.76 16.39 -10.80
CA LYS A 309 -0.94 15.63 -12.06
C LYS A 309 -1.66 14.30 -11.85
N GLN A 310 -1.35 13.59 -10.76
CA GLN A 310 -2.02 12.34 -10.41
C GLN A 310 -3.49 12.58 -10.07
N ASP A 311 -3.79 13.63 -9.32
CA ASP A 311 -5.15 13.96 -8.91
C ASP A 311 -6.01 14.41 -10.10
N ASP A 312 -5.46 15.24 -11.02
CA ASP A 312 -6.11 15.61 -12.28
C ASP A 312 -6.37 14.38 -13.18
N PHE A 313 -5.37 13.53 -13.33
CA PHE A 313 -5.51 12.29 -14.10
C PHE A 313 -6.65 11.42 -13.56
N CYS A 314 -6.69 11.22 -12.25
CA CYS A 314 -7.73 10.42 -11.61
C CYS A 314 -9.12 11.06 -11.72
N GLN A 315 -9.20 12.39 -11.66
CA GLN A 315 -10.46 13.10 -11.87
C GLN A 315 -10.96 12.90 -13.31
N ARG A 316 -10.09 13.07 -14.31
CA ARG A 316 -10.43 12.84 -15.72
C ARG A 316 -10.85 11.40 -16.01
N LEU A 317 -10.24 10.44 -15.31
CA LEU A 317 -10.59 9.03 -15.42
C LEU A 317 -11.99 8.75 -14.82
N ASP A 318 -12.30 9.33 -13.66
CA ASP A 318 -13.61 9.21 -13.00
C ASP A 318 -14.71 9.88 -13.83
N ASP A 319 -14.40 10.99 -14.49
CA ASP A 319 -15.32 11.70 -15.42
C ASP A 319 -15.51 10.95 -16.76
N GLY A 320 -14.81 9.81 -16.94
CA GLY A 320 -14.91 8.98 -18.14
C GLY A 320 -14.19 9.53 -19.37
N LEU A 321 -13.44 10.63 -19.23
CA LEU A 321 -12.73 11.30 -20.34
C LEU A 321 -11.61 10.43 -20.91
N LEU A 322 -11.11 9.46 -20.16
CA LEU A 322 -10.04 8.55 -20.59
C LEU A 322 -10.51 7.18 -21.04
N ASN A 323 -11.82 6.89 -21.03
CA ASN A 323 -12.36 5.56 -21.35
C ASN A 323 -12.02 5.05 -22.76
N ASN A 324 -11.80 5.94 -23.71
CA ASN A 324 -11.40 5.63 -25.07
C ASN A 324 -10.02 6.19 -25.42
N ALA A 325 -9.26 6.65 -24.43
CA ALA A 325 -7.91 7.16 -24.62
C ALA A 325 -6.96 6.03 -25.03
N PRO A 326 -6.01 6.30 -25.92
CA PRO A 326 -4.97 5.33 -26.23
C PRO A 326 -4.08 5.06 -25.00
N PRO A 327 -3.37 3.91 -24.96
CA PRO A 327 -2.54 3.55 -23.82
C PRO A 327 -1.58 4.65 -23.38
N GLU A 328 -1.00 5.39 -24.33
CA GLU A 328 -0.03 6.45 -24.07
C GLU A 328 -0.62 7.62 -23.26
N GLU A 329 -1.91 7.91 -23.43
CA GLU A 329 -2.61 8.99 -22.73
C GLU A 329 -3.28 8.53 -21.41
N SER A 330 -3.35 7.22 -21.20
CA SER A 330 -4.02 6.60 -20.06
C SER A 330 -3.05 5.99 -19.04
N HIS A 331 -1.77 6.35 -19.09
CA HIS A 331 -0.80 5.99 -18.08
C HIS A 331 -0.90 6.92 -16.88
N PHE A 332 -1.03 6.31 -15.70
CA PHE A 332 -1.00 7.06 -14.45
C PHE A 332 0.35 7.76 -14.28
N PRO A 333 0.37 9.09 -14.01
CA PRO A 333 1.61 9.83 -13.83
C PRO A 333 2.43 9.27 -12.67
N ASN A 334 3.63 8.81 -12.93
CA ASN A 334 4.51 8.23 -11.94
C ASN A 334 5.96 8.72 -12.13
N ASP A 335 6.66 8.85 -11.00
CA ASP A 335 8.08 9.15 -10.93
C ASP A 335 8.65 8.38 -9.72
N LEU A 336 9.54 7.43 -9.99
CA LEU A 336 10.12 6.57 -8.95
C LEU A 336 10.95 7.35 -7.92
N GLU A 337 11.55 8.46 -8.33
CA GLU A 337 12.29 9.32 -7.41
C GLU A 337 11.36 10.03 -6.44
N LEU A 338 10.20 10.48 -6.89
CA LEU A 338 9.30 11.33 -6.13
C LEU A 338 8.13 10.57 -5.46
N ASP A 339 7.92 9.33 -5.83
CA ASP A 339 6.76 8.53 -5.41
C ASP A 339 6.55 8.51 -3.88
N ILE A 340 7.61 8.25 -3.11
CA ILE A 340 7.50 8.24 -1.65
C ILE A 340 7.22 9.62 -1.07
N LEU A 341 7.70 10.69 -1.70
CA LEU A 341 7.44 12.06 -1.26
C LEU A 341 6.00 12.49 -1.56
N VAL A 342 5.42 12.03 -2.66
CA VAL A 342 3.99 12.17 -2.92
C VAL A 342 3.19 11.50 -1.80
N ASP A 343 3.62 10.32 -1.36
CA ASP A 343 2.99 9.63 -0.23
C ASP A 343 3.18 10.36 1.11
N VAL A 344 4.30 11.08 1.32
CA VAL A 344 4.43 12.01 2.46
C VAL A 344 3.36 13.09 2.40
N LEU A 345 3.20 13.74 1.24
CA LEU A 345 2.20 14.81 1.02
C LEU A 345 0.75 14.31 1.14
N ARG A 346 0.52 13.02 0.95
CA ARG A 346 -0.79 12.36 1.15
C ARG A 346 -1.00 11.85 2.57
N GLY A 347 -0.03 12.02 3.47
CA GLY A 347 -0.08 11.52 4.84
C GLY A 347 0.07 10.00 4.97
N ARG A 348 0.59 9.32 3.95
CA ARG A 348 0.75 7.86 3.91
C ARG A 348 2.16 7.38 4.24
N THR A 349 3.09 8.30 4.40
CA THR A 349 4.49 8.01 4.77
C THR A 349 4.84 8.71 6.07
N LYS A 350 5.43 7.97 7.01
CA LYS A 350 6.02 8.53 8.24
C LYS A 350 7.43 9.00 7.95
N VAL A 351 7.76 10.19 8.42
CA VAL A 351 9.06 10.83 8.20
C VAL A 351 9.88 10.72 9.48
N HIS A 352 11.09 10.17 9.37
CA HIS A 352 12.08 10.04 10.43
C HIS A 352 13.24 10.97 10.12
N THR A 353 13.42 12.01 10.90
CA THR A 353 14.44 13.03 10.62
C THR A 353 15.44 13.10 11.74
N HIS A 354 16.72 13.08 11.36
CA HIS A 354 17.85 13.39 12.22
C HIS A 354 18.18 14.88 12.16
N CYS A 355 18.38 15.51 13.31
CA CYS A 355 18.90 16.87 13.44
C CYS A 355 19.73 16.98 14.72
N TYR A 356 20.77 17.85 14.74
CA TYR A 356 21.61 18.04 15.91
C TYR A 356 21.28 19.31 16.71
N THR A 357 20.92 20.39 16.04
CA THR A 357 20.78 21.69 16.71
C THR A 357 19.36 22.20 16.74
N MET A 358 19.04 23.09 17.68
CA MET A 358 17.72 23.73 17.76
C MET A 358 17.39 24.54 16.50
N ASN A 359 18.40 25.18 15.90
CA ASN A 359 18.19 25.93 14.67
C ASN A 359 17.78 25.03 13.48
N ASP A 360 18.37 23.82 13.42
CA ASP A 360 18.05 22.84 12.38
C ASP A 360 16.65 22.27 12.58
N LEU A 361 16.25 22.05 13.83
CA LEU A 361 14.88 21.64 14.18
C LEU A 361 13.85 22.70 13.81
N ASP A 362 14.11 23.96 14.13
CA ASP A 362 13.22 25.06 13.74
C ASP A 362 13.10 25.17 12.21
N ALA A 363 14.22 25.01 11.49
CA ALA A 363 14.21 24.95 10.03
C ALA A 363 13.37 23.78 9.51
N LEU A 364 13.51 22.59 10.09
CA LEU A 364 12.72 21.41 9.72
C LEU A 364 11.23 21.64 9.95
N VAL A 365 10.84 22.20 11.09
CA VAL A 365 9.43 22.53 11.38
C VAL A 365 8.88 23.53 10.38
N ARG A 366 9.66 24.57 10.02
CA ARG A 366 9.27 25.53 8.97
C ARG A 366 9.05 24.83 7.61
N HIS A 367 9.93 23.90 7.24
CA HIS A 367 9.76 23.11 6.00
C HIS A 367 8.53 22.22 6.07
N ALA A 368 8.33 21.51 7.17
CA ALA A 368 7.16 20.65 7.36
C ALA A 368 5.84 21.43 7.22
N ASN A 369 5.78 22.60 7.83
CA ASN A 369 4.61 23.48 7.76
C ASN A 369 4.40 24.05 6.35
N ALA A 370 5.49 24.43 5.65
CA ALA A 370 5.40 24.98 4.30
C ALA A 370 4.87 23.99 3.26
N VAL A 371 5.17 22.70 3.43
CA VAL A 371 4.72 21.64 2.51
C VAL A 371 3.52 20.87 3.05
N SER A 372 2.99 21.25 4.22
CA SER A 372 1.78 20.69 4.82
C SER A 372 1.83 19.17 5.05
N TYR A 373 2.97 18.60 5.40
CA TYR A 373 3.00 17.23 5.86
C TYR A 373 2.90 17.15 7.38
N THR A 374 1.85 16.51 7.88
CA THR A 374 1.45 16.51 9.28
C THR A 374 2.00 15.35 10.12
N HIS A 375 2.72 14.40 9.51
CA HIS A 375 3.18 13.19 10.19
C HIS A 375 4.68 13.18 10.46
N LEU A 376 5.23 14.33 10.84
CA LEU A 376 6.62 14.45 11.27
C LEU A 376 6.79 13.75 12.63
N ARG A 377 7.72 12.81 12.71
CA ARG A 377 8.25 12.29 13.97
C ARG A 377 9.74 12.58 14.00
N ALA A 378 10.16 13.53 14.82
CA ALA A 378 11.57 13.75 15.14
C ALA A 378 11.92 12.72 16.24
N HIS A 379 12.74 11.72 15.92
CA HIS A 379 13.06 10.64 16.86
C HIS A 379 14.32 10.88 17.66
N GLU A 380 15.20 11.79 17.23
CA GLU A 380 16.55 11.85 17.78
C GLU A 380 16.79 13.00 18.75
N THR A 381 15.81 13.88 18.95
CA THR A 381 15.98 15.08 19.75
C THR A 381 15.48 15.01 21.18
N SER A 382 14.59 14.05 21.49
CA SER A 382 14.04 13.96 22.85
C SER A 382 15.00 13.38 23.88
N LEU A 383 16.11 12.76 23.46
CA LEU A 383 17.08 12.14 24.38
C LEU A 383 18.29 13.01 24.72
N HIS A 384 18.50 14.13 24.02
CA HIS A 384 19.64 15.02 24.22
C HIS A 384 19.26 16.42 24.74
N LEU A 385 17.99 16.67 25.01
CA LEU A 385 17.50 17.97 25.51
C LEU A 385 17.03 17.91 26.97
N VAL A 386 17.39 16.86 27.71
CA VAL A 386 17.20 16.77 29.16
C VAL A 386 18.53 16.86 29.86
#